data_7c6673909b2bc3cd5a16ee9645ee8089
#
_entry.id   7c6673909b2bc3cd5a16ee9645ee8089
#
_cell.length_a   1.000
_cell.length_b   1.000
_cell.length_c   1.000
_cell.angle_alpha   90.00
_cell.angle_beta   90.00
_cell.angle_gamma   90.00
#
_symmetry.space_group_name_H-M   'P 1'
#
loop_
_entity.id
_entity.type
_entity.pdbx_description
1 polymer ?
#
loop_
_entity_poly.entity_id
_entity_poly.type
_entity_poly.pdbx_seq_one_letter_code
_entity_poly.pdbx_strand_id
1 'polypeptide(L)'
;MNNNENNAGPVEHEYEEDVEETYVEEGDIADVIPDDMDDDMDDDMDDDMDDDETDPQDQVVLEDDSVQGFFTHKEPVFAVDMHPTDPSIVVSGGGDDKAFLWDTTTGSQLFELEQHDDSISSVKFSADGALVATGGMDGKINVYDIAEQKKTAQLEGPDDIQWMHWHPRGSVLLTGANDASLWMWSLPMGDFMNVFNGHSAPVTCGQFTHSGRNIISGAEDGTLIVWDPKTAAVVRQFTSADERFHQEGITSLAVSRDDQVILTGSMDTTAKLVHVNGTILGSLENSTESVECVGLCDTLSLAATGSVDGSLSIWDINTMRLRTTLKHDDSVTRLKWHKDSPMLTSVSMDCTVRMWDSRTGDCVRVSRGHQEGILDFALSNDGSMVVTASDDGCCLVFAQ
;
A
#
# COMPACT_ATOMS: atom_id res chain seq x y z
N MET A 1 -4.40 -58.54 50.32
CA MET A 1 -3.13 -59.31 50.34
C MET A 1 -2.13 -58.50 49.48
N ASN A 2 -1.19 -57.95 50.18
CA ASN A 2 0.21 -57.63 49.85
C ASN A 2 0.51 -56.97 48.51
N ASN A 3 0.91 -55.69 48.58
CA ASN A 3 2.27 -55.15 48.75
C ASN A 3 3.19 -55.42 47.54
N ASN A 4 3.68 -54.44 46.86
CA ASN A 4 4.92 -53.77 47.15
C ASN A 4 5.19 -52.55 46.26
N GLU A 5 5.66 -51.57 46.93
CA GLU A 5 6.36 -50.34 46.51
C GLU A 5 7.50 -50.64 45.56
N ASN A 6 7.78 -49.70 44.62
CA ASN A 6 9.11 -49.17 44.51
C ASN A 6 9.12 -47.79 43.78
N ASN A 7 9.62 -46.90 44.53
CA ASN A 7 9.97 -45.52 44.36
C ASN A 7 11.21 -45.40 43.45
N ALA A 8 11.20 -44.53 42.48
CA ALA A 8 12.43 -43.89 41.94
C ALA A 8 12.07 -42.49 41.38
N GLY A 9 12.57 -41.48 42.09
CA GLY A 9 12.39 -40.09 41.79
C GLY A 9 13.18 -39.60 40.56
N PRO A 10 12.93 -38.37 40.10
CA PRO A 10 13.57 -37.81 38.92
C PRO A 10 15.00 -37.30 39.27
N VAL A 11 15.90 -37.59 38.35
CA VAL A 11 17.26 -37.03 38.37
C VAL A 11 17.23 -35.71 37.62
N GLU A 12 17.44 -34.63 38.37
CA GLU A 12 17.73 -33.30 37.83
C GLU A 12 19.17 -33.31 37.31
N HIS A 13 19.35 -32.95 36.05
CA HIS A 13 20.63 -32.55 35.51
C HIS A 13 20.57 -31.04 35.25
N GLU A 14 21.16 -30.31 36.19
CA GLU A 14 21.60 -28.93 35.96
C GLU A 14 22.80 -28.95 35.00
N TYR A 15 22.69 -28.16 33.93
CA TYR A 15 23.85 -27.68 33.18
C TYR A 15 23.90 -26.18 33.36
N GLU A 16 24.81 -25.77 34.24
CA GLU A 16 25.31 -24.40 34.27
C GLU A 16 26.31 -24.26 33.12
N GLU A 17 26.01 -23.41 32.15
CA GLU A 17 27.01 -22.86 31.24
C GLU A 17 27.29 -21.42 31.65
N ASP A 18 28.48 -21.25 32.25
CA ASP A 18 29.08 -19.96 32.54
C ASP A 18 29.40 -19.24 31.23
N VAL A 19 28.72 -18.15 30.93
CA VAL A 19 29.11 -17.20 29.88
C VAL A 19 29.92 -16.11 30.57
N GLU A 20 31.25 -16.15 30.44
CA GLU A 20 32.15 -15.06 30.80
C GLU A 20 31.90 -13.85 29.87
N GLU A 21 31.30 -12.82 30.39
CA GLU A 21 31.31 -11.49 29.79
C GLU A 21 32.70 -10.85 29.96
N THR A 22 33.44 -10.75 28.86
CA THR A 22 34.69 -9.96 28.87
C THR A 22 34.35 -8.51 28.55
N TYR A 23 34.34 -7.69 29.54
CA TYR A 23 34.38 -6.23 29.40
C TYR A 23 35.81 -5.81 28.99
N VAL A 24 35.90 -5.07 27.87
CA VAL A 24 37.12 -4.36 27.49
C VAL A 24 37.01 -2.94 28.05
N GLU A 25 37.84 -2.62 29.04
CA GLU A 25 37.97 -1.27 29.59
C GLU A 25 38.64 -0.35 28.57
N GLU A 26 38.07 0.85 28.43
CA GLU A 26 38.71 1.98 27.76
C GLU A 26 39.88 2.48 28.61
N GLY A 27 41.09 2.35 28.09
CA GLY A 27 42.28 2.97 28.66
C GLY A 27 43.56 2.49 27.98
N ASP A 28 44.33 3.45 27.50
CA ASP A 28 45.72 3.35 27.05
C ASP A 28 45.95 3.08 25.54
N ILE A 29 45.83 4.11 24.74
CA ILE A 29 46.79 4.38 23.65
C ILE A 29 47.19 5.85 23.74
N ALA A 30 48.26 6.12 24.49
CA ALA A 30 49.08 7.31 24.36
C ALA A 30 50.47 6.88 23.88
N ASP A 31 50.97 7.71 22.93
CA ASP A 31 52.37 7.87 22.63
C ASP A 31 53.10 6.79 21.79
N VAL A 32 53.27 7.09 20.50
CA VAL A 32 54.61 7.16 19.89
C VAL A 32 54.52 8.08 18.63
N ILE A 33 55.03 9.30 18.80
CA ILE A 33 55.48 10.17 17.70
C ILE A 33 56.98 10.01 17.61
N PRO A 34 57.59 9.72 16.49
CA PRO A 34 58.99 10.02 16.27
C PRO A 34 59.09 11.40 15.63
N ASP A 35 59.72 12.32 16.38
CA ASP A 35 60.38 13.50 15.84
C ASP A 35 61.50 13.07 14.90
N ASP A 36 61.66 13.81 13.85
CA ASP A 36 62.84 14.28 13.12
C ASP A 36 62.65 14.24 11.60
N MET A 37 62.51 15.37 11.01
CA MET A 37 63.47 15.94 10.04
C MET A 37 63.00 17.29 9.50
N ASP A 38 63.93 18.20 9.65
CA ASP A 38 63.91 19.61 9.25
C ASP A 38 63.85 19.83 7.76
N ASP A 39 63.33 21.05 7.46
CA ASP A 39 63.71 22.04 6.44
C ASP A 39 63.79 21.62 4.98
N ASP A 40 62.97 22.22 4.19
CA ASP A 40 63.33 23.37 3.30
C ASP A 40 62.14 23.78 2.40
N MET A 41 61.77 24.99 2.57
CA MET A 41 61.26 26.00 1.60
C MET A 41 61.06 25.53 0.15
N ASP A 42 59.87 25.77 -0.38
CA ASP A 42 59.74 26.81 -1.41
C ASP A 42 58.27 27.24 -1.61
N ASP A 43 58.06 28.51 -1.46
CA ASP A 43 56.94 29.31 -1.90
C ASP A 43 56.74 29.12 -3.43
N ASP A 44 55.64 28.52 -3.83
CA ASP A 44 54.99 28.84 -5.09
C ASP A 44 53.48 28.74 -4.89
N MET A 45 52.87 29.85 -4.53
CA MET A 45 51.44 30.09 -4.67
C MET A 45 51.12 30.19 -6.15
N ASP A 46 50.69 29.08 -6.74
CA ASP A 46 49.82 29.10 -7.91
C ASP A 46 48.38 28.94 -7.46
N ASP A 47 47.75 30.11 -7.39
CA ASP A 47 46.31 30.29 -7.20
C ASP A 47 45.59 29.86 -8.49
N ASP A 48 45.57 28.58 -8.78
CA ASP A 48 44.64 28.02 -9.76
C ASP A 48 43.27 27.91 -9.10
N MET A 49 42.55 29.06 -9.13
CA MET A 49 41.10 29.03 -9.07
C MET A 49 40.62 28.27 -10.30
N ASP A 50 40.45 26.98 -10.15
CA ASP A 50 39.55 26.20 -11.01
C ASP A 50 38.15 26.82 -10.81
N ASP A 51 37.83 27.80 -11.68
CA ASP A 51 36.46 28.13 -12.02
C ASP A 51 35.84 26.85 -12.56
N ASP A 52 35.19 26.11 -11.69
CA ASP A 52 34.29 25.03 -12.04
C ASP A 52 33.09 25.67 -12.76
N GLU A 53 33.35 26.11 -14.01
CA GLU A 53 32.31 26.44 -14.98
C GLU A 53 31.56 25.14 -15.23
N THR A 54 30.59 24.85 -14.37
CA THR A 54 29.55 23.86 -14.65
C THR A 54 28.94 24.25 -15.99
N ASP A 55 29.23 23.45 -17.01
CA ASP A 55 28.70 23.58 -18.37
C ASP A 55 27.18 23.76 -18.29
N PRO A 56 26.60 24.88 -18.80
CA PRO A 56 25.13 25.08 -18.74
C PRO A 56 24.33 24.07 -19.55
N GLN A 57 24.99 23.06 -20.13
CA GLN A 57 24.36 22.01 -20.94
C GLN A 57 23.96 20.75 -20.15
N ASP A 58 24.35 20.62 -18.88
CA ASP A 58 23.94 19.49 -18.02
C ASP A 58 22.74 19.76 -17.10
N GLN A 59 21.94 20.78 -17.38
CA GLN A 59 20.64 20.88 -16.78
C GLN A 59 19.76 19.80 -17.40
N VAL A 60 19.65 18.67 -16.71
CA VAL A 60 18.60 17.66 -16.98
C VAL A 60 17.26 18.39 -16.85
N VAL A 61 16.66 18.74 -17.98
CA VAL A 61 15.28 19.24 -17.99
C VAL A 61 14.41 18.09 -17.57
N LEU A 62 13.99 18.09 -16.32
CA LEU A 62 12.99 17.12 -15.83
C LEU A 62 11.70 17.38 -16.61
N GLU A 63 11.28 16.39 -17.39
CA GLU A 63 10.00 16.45 -18.07
C GLU A 63 8.88 16.39 -17.01
N ASP A 64 8.01 17.38 -17.00
CA ASP A 64 6.83 17.44 -16.14
C ASP A 64 5.56 17.55 -17.00
N ASP A 65 4.78 16.47 -17.02
CA ASP A 65 3.52 16.35 -17.75
C ASP A 65 2.30 16.66 -16.87
N SER A 66 2.53 17.05 -15.60
CA SER A 66 1.43 17.37 -14.70
C SER A 66 0.71 18.64 -15.13
N VAL A 67 -0.61 18.67 -14.96
CA VAL A 67 -1.43 19.85 -15.23
C VAL A 67 -1.63 20.71 -13.99
N GLN A 68 -1.44 20.13 -12.82
CA GLN A 68 -1.53 20.77 -11.51
C GLN A 68 -0.80 19.94 -10.46
N GLY A 69 -0.47 20.54 -9.31
CA GLY A 69 0.14 19.86 -8.16
C GLY A 69 -0.31 20.43 -6.83
N PHE A 70 -0.19 19.63 -5.79
CA PHE A 70 -0.39 20.01 -4.39
C PHE A 70 0.90 19.73 -3.61
N PHE A 71 1.49 20.78 -3.05
CA PHE A 71 2.86 20.79 -2.48
C PHE A 71 2.86 21.17 -1.00
N THR A 72 1.76 20.95 -0.28
CA THR A 72 1.63 21.40 1.11
C THR A 72 2.19 20.39 2.10
N HIS A 73 2.22 19.10 1.74
CA HIS A 73 2.86 18.07 2.56
C HIS A 73 4.37 18.33 2.68
N LYS A 74 4.97 17.88 3.78
CA LYS A 74 6.40 18.06 4.08
C LYS A 74 7.18 16.75 4.10
N GLU A 75 6.46 15.65 4.07
CA GLU A 75 6.96 14.29 4.10
C GLU A 75 6.21 13.46 3.04
N PRO A 76 6.61 12.20 2.78
CA PRO A 76 5.97 11.33 1.82
C PRO A 76 4.45 11.31 1.92
N VAL A 77 3.77 11.32 0.79
CA VAL A 77 2.31 11.18 0.72
C VAL A 77 1.97 9.71 0.48
N PHE A 78 1.39 9.04 1.48
CA PHE A 78 1.13 7.61 1.43
C PHE A 78 -0.19 7.23 0.78
N ALA A 79 -1.19 8.10 0.87
CA ALA A 79 -2.52 7.79 0.38
C ALA A 79 -3.19 8.98 -0.28
N VAL A 80 -3.93 8.70 -1.35
CA VAL A 80 -4.75 9.68 -2.05
C VAL A 80 -6.08 9.05 -2.46
N ASP A 81 -7.15 9.82 -2.41
CA ASP A 81 -8.44 9.39 -2.95
C ASP A 81 -9.16 10.57 -3.59
N MET A 82 -9.98 10.28 -4.59
CA MET A 82 -10.73 11.28 -5.37
C MET A 82 -12.21 11.16 -5.06
N HIS A 83 -12.87 12.31 -4.91
CA HIS A 83 -14.29 12.34 -4.65
C HIS A 83 -15.07 11.64 -5.78
N PRO A 84 -16.02 10.72 -5.47
CA PRO A 84 -16.58 9.79 -6.45
C PRO A 84 -17.43 10.46 -7.54
N THR A 85 -17.94 11.67 -7.33
CA THR A 85 -18.80 12.38 -8.29
C THR A 85 -18.25 13.74 -8.72
N ASP A 86 -17.28 14.27 -7.99
CA ASP A 86 -16.64 15.56 -8.29
C ASP A 86 -15.11 15.41 -8.32
N PRO A 87 -14.50 15.15 -9.47
CA PRO A 87 -13.07 14.91 -9.57
C PRO A 87 -12.22 16.14 -9.24
N SER A 88 -12.83 17.31 -9.04
CA SER A 88 -12.11 18.50 -8.57
C SER A 88 -11.72 18.41 -7.10
N ILE A 89 -12.30 17.50 -6.32
CA ILE A 89 -12.05 17.37 -4.88
C ILE A 89 -11.23 16.09 -4.63
N VAL A 90 -10.11 16.26 -3.96
CA VAL A 90 -9.20 15.15 -3.59
C VAL A 90 -8.84 15.27 -2.13
N VAL A 91 -8.61 14.12 -1.50
CA VAL A 91 -8.01 14.01 -0.17
C VAL A 91 -6.66 13.34 -0.30
N SER A 92 -5.65 13.86 0.42
CA SER A 92 -4.32 13.24 0.55
C SER A 92 -3.94 13.13 2.02
N GLY A 93 -3.15 12.11 2.35
CA GLY A 93 -2.62 11.89 3.69
C GLY A 93 -1.18 11.38 3.62
N GLY A 94 -0.34 11.83 4.52
CA GLY A 94 1.10 11.58 4.46
C GLY A 94 1.78 11.34 5.80
N GLY A 95 3.10 11.21 5.72
CA GLY A 95 4.03 11.00 6.83
C GLY A 95 4.16 12.20 7.76
N ASP A 96 3.71 13.36 7.33
CA ASP A 96 3.65 14.59 8.14
C ASP A 96 2.47 14.61 9.13
N ASP A 97 1.81 13.47 9.37
CA ASP A 97 0.65 13.25 10.23
C ASP A 97 -0.59 14.06 9.82
N LYS A 98 -0.59 14.57 8.60
CA LYS A 98 -1.63 15.48 8.10
C LYS A 98 -2.37 14.90 6.92
N ALA A 99 -3.64 15.30 6.82
CA ALA A 99 -4.45 15.12 5.63
C ALA A 99 -5.06 16.44 5.18
N PHE A 100 -5.19 16.57 3.87
CA PHE A 100 -5.74 17.78 3.25
C PHE A 100 -6.81 17.41 2.23
N LEU A 101 -7.91 18.19 2.26
CA LEU A 101 -8.82 18.30 1.12
C LEU A 101 -8.33 19.46 0.25
N TRP A 102 -8.21 19.23 -1.04
CA TRP A 102 -7.70 20.23 -1.99
C TRP A 102 -8.38 20.11 -3.36
N ASP A 103 -8.27 21.16 -4.16
CA ASP A 103 -8.90 21.29 -5.47
C ASP A 103 -7.90 20.99 -6.58
N THR A 104 -8.21 20.01 -7.45
CA THR A 104 -7.34 19.57 -8.54
C THR A 104 -7.17 20.58 -9.66
N THR A 105 -8.06 21.56 -9.78
CA THR A 105 -7.99 22.57 -10.84
C THR A 105 -7.14 23.75 -10.46
N THR A 106 -7.08 24.07 -9.18
CA THR A 106 -6.34 25.24 -8.65
C THR A 106 -5.11 24.86 -7.86
N GLY A 107 -4.96 23.61 -7.44
CA GLY A 107 -3.92 23.16 -6.51
C GLY A 107 -4.08 23.75 -5.10
N SER A 108 -5.24 24.34 -4.79
CA SER A 108 -5.45 25.05 -3.53
C SER A 108 -6.01 24.14 -2.46
N GLN A 109 -5.49 24.27 -1.24
CA GLN A 109 -6.07 23.63 -0.06
C GLN A 109 -7.49 24.16 0.17
N LEU A 110 -8.47 23.26 0.27
CA LEU A 110 -9.84 23.57 0.64
C LEU A 110 -10.03 23.50 2.15
N PHE A 111 -9.48 22.46 2.76
CA PHE A 111 -9.59 22.22 4.19
C PHE A 111 -8.45 21.36 4.72
N GLU A 112 -7.83 21.74 5.85
CA GLU A 112 -6.88 20.93 6.60
C GLU A 112 -7.68 20.09 7.60
N LEU A 113 -7.51 18.77 7.51
CA LEU A 113 -8.13 17.84 8.45
C LEU A 113 -7.32 17.83 9.75
N GLU A 114 -7.96 17.53 10.88
CA GLU A 114 -7.25 17.49 12.15
C GLU A 114 -6.11 16.48 12.10
N GLN A 115 -4.97 16.88 12.64
CA GLN A 115 -3.75 16.10 12.67
C GLN A 115 -3.94 14.79 13.45
N HIS A 116 -3.35 13.73 12.93
CA HIS A 116 -3.12 12.47 13.65
C HIS A 116 -1.89 12.59 14.57
N ASP A 117 -1.69 11.64 15.45
CA ASP A 117 -0.50 11.56 16.31
C ASP A 117 0.64 10.78 15.65
N ASP A 118 0.39 10.21 14.46
CA ASP A 118 1.34 9.47 13.63
C ASP A 118 0.88 9.51 12.17
N SER A 119 1.69 8.97 11.26
CA SER A 119 1.50 8.99 9.81
C SER A 119 0.14 8.48 9.37
N ILE A 120 -0.42 9.11 8.33
CA ILE A 120 -1.72 8.73 7.76
C ILE A 120 -1.50 7.69 6.66
N SER A 121 -1.85 6.46 6.93
CA SER A 121 -1.71 5.32 6.02
C SER A 121 -2.83 5.18 5.00
N SER A 122 -4.01 5.71 5.29
CA SER A 122 -5.18 5.54 4.41
C SER A 122 -6.13 6.73 4.48
N VAL A 123 -6.62 7.14 3.31
CA VAL A 123 -7.70 8.14 3.17
C VAL A 123 -8.73 7.65 2.17
N LYS A 124 -10.03 7.75 2.49
CA LYS A 124 -11.10 7.26 1.59
C LYS A 124 -12.37 8.08 1.69
N PHE A 125 -12.93 8.46 0.53
CA PHE A 125 -14.29 8.99 0.43
C PHE A 125 -15.34 7.90 0.56
N SER A 126 -16.48 8.23 1.17
CA SER A 126 -17.66 7.38 1.12
C SER A 126 -18.19 7.25 -0.32
N ALA A 127 -18.95 6.19 -0.60
CA ALA A 127 -19.43 5.90 -1.95
C ALA A 127 -20.32 7.00 -2.56
N ASP A 128 -21.00 7.78 -1.70
CA ASP A 128 -21.82 8.94 -2.08
C ASP A 128 -21.07 10.28 -2.07
N GLY A 129 -19.81 10.28 -1.61
CA GLY A 129 -18.96 11.46 -1.47
C GLY A 129 -19.33 12.39 -0.30
N ALA A 130 -20.30 12.02 0.53
CA ALA A 130 -20.73 12.89 1.64
C ALA A 130 -19.72 12.94 2.79
N LEU A 131 -18.99 11.85 3.00
CA LEU A 131 -18.01 11.68 4.07
C LEU A 131 -16.63 11.37 3.53
N VAL A 132 -15.60 11.77 4.29
CA VAL A 132 -14.22 11.32 4.10
C VAL A 132 -13.69 10.79 5.43
N ALA A 133 -12.92 9.70 5.37
CA ALA A 133 -12.24 9.13 6.50
C ALA A 133 -10.73 9.19 6.30
N THR A 134 -9.99 9.50 7.36
CA THR A 134 -8.52 9.38 7.44
C THR A 134 -8.18 8.37 8.53
N GLY A 135 -7.28 7.44 8.24
CA GLY A 135 -6.80 6.43 9.18
C GLY A 135 -5.29 6.54 9.32
N GLY A 136 -4.82 6.55 10.58
CA GLY A 136 -3.42 6.72 10.92
C GLY A 136 -2.79 5.48 11.56
N MET A 137 -1.47 5.47 11.58
CA MET A 137 -0.66 4.50 12.34
C MET A 137 -0.82 4.69 13.86
N ASP A 138 -1.46 5.80 14.28
CA ASP A 138 -1.87 6.04 15.67
C ASP A 138 -3.11 5.22 16.10
N GLY A 139 -3.63 4.36 15.23
CA GLY A 139 -4.83 3.56 15.47
C GLY A 139 -6.13 4.34 15.48
N LYS A 140 -6.11 5.64 15.14
CA LYS A 140 -7.30 6.49 15.09
C LYS A 140 -7.85 6.62 13.68
N ILE A 141 -9.15 6.84 13.62
CA ILE A 141 -9.83 7.16 12.37
C ILE A 141 -10.65 8.43 12.59
N ASN A 142 -10.38 9.46 11.80
CA ASN A 142 -11.14 10.70 11.81
C ASN A 142 -12.10 10.73 10.61
N VAL A 143 -13.36 11.07 10.86
CA VAL A 143 -14.40 11.13 9.83
C VAL A 143 -14.97 12.53 9.74
N TYR A 144 -15.09 13.05 8.52
CA TYR A 144 -15.52 14.42 8.25
C TYR A 144 -16.70 14.43 7.27
N ASP A 145 -17.60 15.36 7.49
CA ASP A 145 -18.63 15.78 6.53
C ASP A 145 -18.02 16.79 5.56
N ILE A 146 -18.09 16.49 4.26
CA ILE A 146 -17.46 17.31 3.23
C ILE A 146 -18.18 18.64 3.05
N ALA A 147 -19.52 18.62 3.08
CA ALA A 147 -20.32 19.82 2.86
C ALA A 147 -20.23 20.81 4.04
N GLU A 148 -20.18 20.28 5.27
CA GLU A 148 -20.06 21.09 6.49
C GLU A 148 -18.59 21.41 6.81
N GLN A 149 -17.62 20.74 6.19
CA GLN A 149 -16.18 20.83 6.49
C GLN A 149 -15.90 20.63 7.98
N LYS A 150 -16.52 19.62 8.55
CA LYS A 150 -16.50 19.38 9.99
C LYS A 150 -16.26 17.92 10.32
N LYS A 151 -15.46 17.69 11.37
CA LYS A 151 -15.29 16.38 11.97
C LYS A 151 -16.61 15.92 12.59
N THR A 152 -17.11 14.78 12.14
CA THR A 152 -18.36 14.17 12.63
C THR A 152 -18.12 13.08 13.64
N ALA A 153 -17.03 12.34 13.50
CA ALA A 153 -16.66 11.28 14.42
C ALA A 153 -15.13 11.13 14.50
N GLN A 154 -14.68 10.67 15.65
CA GLN A 154 -13.36 10.07 15.86
C GLN A 154 -13.59 8.67 16.38
N LEU A 155 -13.02 7.69 15.69
CA LEU A 155 -13.12 6.29 16.05
C LEU A 155 -11.77 5.87 16.61
N GLU A 156 -11.81 5.15 17.72
CA GLU A 156 -10.62 4.48 18.22
C GLU A 156 -10.55 3.12 17.56
N GLY A 157 -9.52 2.92 16.77
CA GLY A 157 -9.27 1.69 16.04
C GLY A 157 -8.56 0.63 16.88
N PRO A 158 -8.26 -0.52 16.28
CA PRO A 158 -7.57 -1.62 16.97
C PRO A 158 -6.09 -1.31 17.22
N ASP A 159 -5.36 -0.99 16.18
CA ASP A 159 -3.92 -0.71 16.12
C ASP A 159 -3.67 0.07 14.84
N ASP A 160 -2.43 0.16 14.34
CA ASP A 160 -2.09 0.85 13.09
C ASP A 160 -3.05 0.46 11.98
N ILE A 161 -3.72 1.46 11.40
CA ILE A 161 -4.66 1.25 10.30
C ILE A 161 -3.87 0.97 9.03
N GLN A 162 -4.03 -0.23 8.46
CA GLN A 162 -3.36 -0.61 7.22
C GLN A 162 -4.13 -0.16 5.98
N TRP A 163 -5.46 -0.26 6.02
CA TRP A 163 -6.34 0.13 4.93
C TRP A 163 -7.75 0.39 5.44
N MET A 164 -8.53 1.11 4.62
CA MET A 164 -9.95 1.37 4.86
C MET A 164 -10.77 1.14 3.60
N HIS A 165 -12.02 0.69 3.78
CA HIS A 165 -12.96 0.53 2.69
C HIS A 165 -14.39 0.87 3.11
N TRP A 166 -15.06 1.73 2.35
CA TRP A 166 -16.47 2.05 2.58
C TRP A 166 -17.39 1.00 1.96
N HIS A 167 -18.51 0.75 2.64
CA HIS A 167 -19.56 -0.08 2.08
C HIS A 167 -20.16 0.58 0.84
N PRO A 168 -20.36 -0.16 -0.29
CA PRO A 168 -20.73 0.43 -1.58
C PRO A 168 -22.12 1.09 -1.62
N ARG A 169 -22.97 0.89 -0.61
CA ARG A 169 -24.36 1.40 -0.58
C ARG A 169 -24.77 2.04 0.75
N GLY A 170 -23.85 2.27 1.63
CA GLY A 170 -24.20 2.84 2.95
C GLY A 170 -22.99 3.40 3.65
N SER A 171 -23.25 4.22 4.65
CA SER A 171 -22.23 4.88 5.45
C SER A 171 -21.67 3.92 6.51
N VAL A 172 -21.06 2.81 6.06
CA VAL A 172 -20.39 1.84 6.91
C VAL A 172 -18.92 1.78 6.49
N LEU A 173 -18.03 1.97 7.44
CA LEU A 173 -16.58 1.91 7.26
C LEU A 173 -16.05 0.59 7.80
N LEU A 174 -15.18 -0.04 7.04
CA LEU A 174 -14.41 -1.23 7.39
C LEU A 174 -12.93 -0.87 7.36
N THR A 175 -12.17 -1.37 8.33
CA THR A 175 -10.72 -1.22 8.39
C THR A 175 -10.04 -2.55 8.67
N GLY A 176 -8.84 -2.71 8.18
CA GLY A 176 -7.92 -3.75 8.59
C GLY A 176 -6.71 -3.14 9.27
N ALA A 177 -6.18 -3.82 10.28
CA ALA A 177 -5.14 -3.29 11.13
C ALA A 177 -3.98 -4.28 11.34
N ASN A 178 -2.93 -3.75 11.93
CA ASN A 178 -1.69 -4.46 12.21
C ASN A 178 -1.87 -5.57 13.28
N ASP A 179 -2.87 -5.44 14.15
CA ASP A 179 -3.20 -6.44 15.19
C ASP A 179 -3.91 -7.70 14.68
N ALA A 180 -3.97 -7.91 13.36
CA ALA A 180 -4.65 -9.03 12.71
C ALA A 180 -6.18 -9.00 12.78
N SER A 181 -6.78 -7.87 13.17
CA SER A 181 -8.24 -7.73 13.27
C SER A 181 -8.81 -6.81 12.18
N LEU A 182 -10.12 -6.99 11.90
CA LEU A 182 -10.87 -6.04 11.11
C LEU A 182 -11.99 -5.44 11.99
N TRP A 183 -12.23 -4.16 11.81
CA TRP A 183 -13.25 -3.44 12.57
C TRP A 183 -14.22 -2.75 11.64
N MET A 184 -15.47 -2.62 12.10
CA MET A 184 -16.55 -2.03 11.30
C MET A 184 -17.40 -1.08 12.13
N TRP A 185 -17.69 0.11 11.57
CA TRP A 185 -18.50 1.16 12.20
C TRP A 185 -19.60 1.67 11.28
N SER A 186 -20.69 2.12 11.90
CA SER A 186 -21.78 2.84 11.25
C SER A 186 -21.58 4.34 11.42
N LEU A 187 -21.60 5.08 10.32
CA LEU A 187 -21.36 6.51 10.29
C LEU A 187 -22.62 7.28 9.84
N PRO A 188 -22.76 8.58 10.18
CA PRO A 188 -21.73 9.44 10.78
C PRO A 188 -21.63 9.38 12.31
N MET A 189 -22.46 8.61 13.00
CA MET A 189 -22.50 8.58 14.48
C MET A 189 -21.27 7.92 15.10
N GLY A 190 -20.54 7.08 14.34
CA GLY A 190 -19.38 6.35 14.84
C GLY A 190 -19.76 5.12 15.68
N ASP A 191 -20.97 4.59 15.50
CA ASP A 191 -21.42 3.43 16.24
C ASP A 191 -20.63 2.19 15.84
N PHE A 192 -19.98 1.57 16.82
CA PHE A 192 -19.29 0.30 16.63
C PHE A 192 -20.28 -0.81 16.23
N MET A 193 -19.92 -1.58 15.20
CA MET A 193 -20.76 -2.67 14.69
C MET A 193 -20.20 -4.04 15.00
N ASN A 194 -19.01 -4.37 14.50
CA ASN A 194 -18.40 -5.69 14.62
C ASN A 194 -16.88 -5.65 14.62
N VAL A 195 -16.26 -6.66 15.25
CA VAL A 195 -14.85 -7.05 15.07
C VAL A 195 -14.78 -8.42 14.43
N PHE A 196 -13.86 -8.59 13.49
CA PHE A 196 -13.62 -9.85 12.80
C PHE A 196 -12.24 -10.35 13.21
N ASN A 197 -12.20 -11.50 13.88
CA ASN A 197 -10.98 -12.15 14.36
C ASN A 197 -10.83 -13.49 13.65
N GLY A 198 -9.67 -13.75 13.07
CA GLY A 198 -9.41 -15.01 12.36
C GLY A 198 -8.10 -15.05 11.60
N HIS A 199 -7.52 -13.90 11.28
CA HIS A 199 -6.13 -13.79 10.85
C HIS A 199 -5.18 -13.92 12.04
N SER A 200 -3.93 -14.29 11.79
CA SER A 200 -2.88 -14.45 12.79
C SER A 200 -1.69 -13.50 12.60
N ALA A 201 -1.77 -12.64 11.57
CA ALA A 201 -0.80 -11.60 11.25
C ALA A 201 -1.52 -10.39 10.66
N PRO A 202 -0.84 -9.24 10.46
CA PRO A 202 -1.41 -8.01 9.93
C PRO A 202 -2.31 -8.21 8.71
N VAL A 203 -3.44 -7.52 8.70
CA VAL A 203 -4.40 -7.57 7.59
C VAL A 203 -4.01 -6.53 6.56
N THR A 204 -3.33 -6.96 5.50
CA THR A 204 -2.71 -6.08 4.49
C THR A 204 -3.69 -5.51 3.47
N CYS A 205 -4.78 -6.23 3.21
CA CYS A 205 -5.76 -5.81 2.22
C CYS A 205 -7.15 -6.34 2.53
N GLY A 206 -8.17 -5.61 2.09
CA GLY A 206 -9.54 -6.05 2.26
C GLY A 206 -10.56 -5.10 1.65
N GLN A 207 -11.76 -5.61 1.40
CA GLN A 207 -12.86 -4.82 0.89
C GLN A 207 -14.22 -5.48 1.09
N PHE A 208 -15.28 -4.70 1.01
CA PHE A 208 -16.61 -5.24 0.76
C PHE A 208 -16.72 -5.77 -0.67
N THR A 209 -17.50 -6.82 -0.89
CA THR A 209 -17.95 -7.18 -2.24
C THR A 209 -18.81 -6.04 -2.84
N HIS A 210 -18.95 -5.98 -4.17
CA HIS A 210 -19.73 -4.92 -4.84
C HIS A 210 -21.20 -4.91 -4.42
N SER A 211 -21.74 -6.04 -4.03
CA SER A 211 -23.08 -6.13 -3.43
C SER A 211 -23.15 -5.70 -1.98
N GLY A 212 -22.01 -5.59 -1.29
CA GLY A 212 -21.91 -5.35 0.16
C GLY A 212 -22.36 -6.53 1.02
N ARG A 213 -22.50 -7.73 0.45
CA ARG A 213 -22.99 -8.91 1.18
C ARG A 213 -21.92 -9.63 1.99
N ASN A 214 -20.68 -9.56 1.52
CA ASN A 214 -19.53 -10.19 2.16
C ASN A 214 -18.41 -9.16 2.30
N ILE A 215 -17.51 -9.43 3.24
CA ILE A 215 -16.20 -8.82 3.36
C ILE A 215 -15.18 -9.87 2.95
N ILE A 216 -14.12 -9.42 2.30
CA ILE A 216 -12.98 -10.24 1.90
C ILE A 216 -11.73 -9.56 2.44
N SER A 217 -10.86 -10.34 3.10
CA SER A 217 -9.60 -9.84 3.65
C SER A 217 -8.46 -10.82 3.39
N GLY A 218 -7.29 -10.26 3.11
CA GLY A 218 -6.02 -10.96 2.99
C GLY A 218 -5.03 -10.44 4.03
N ALA A 219 -4.15 -11.30 4.51
CA ALA A 219 -3.21 -10.98 5.57
C ALA A 219 -1.80 -11.54 5.30
N GLU A 220 -0.83 -11.07 6.06
CA GLU A 220 0.57 -11.53 5.99
C GLU A 220 0.74 -13.01 6.39
N ASP A 221 -0.25 -13.60 7.06
CA ASP A 221 -0.26 -15.04 7.36
C ASP A 221 -0.57 -15.91 6.11
N GLY A 222 -0.69 -15.32 4.93
CA GLY A 222 -1.03 -16.02 3.69
C GLY A 222 -2.49 -16.48 3.62
N THR A 223 -3.34 -16.01 4.54
CA THR A 223 -4.76 -16.43 4.55
C THR A 223 -5.65 -15.40 3.85
N LEU A 224 -6.64 -15.92 3.13
CA LEU A 224 -7.75 -15.14 2.58
C LEU A 224 -9.03 -15.60 3.24
N ILE A 225 -9.78 -14.65 3.82
CA ILE A 225 -11.03 -14.95 4.53
C ILE A 225 -12.20 -14.19 3.91
N VAL A 226 -13.29 -14.88 3.73
CA VAL A 226 -14.61 -14.33 3.34
C VAL A 226 -15.49 -14.32 4.57
N TRP A 227 -16.03 -13.15 4.93
CA TRP A 227 -16.81 -12.94 6.13
C TRP A 227 -18.25 -12.55 5.82
N ASP A 228 -19.16 -12.91 6.72
CA ASP A 228 -20.49 -12.31 6.80
C ASP A 228 -20.43 -11.03 7.66
N PRO A 229 -20.66 -9.83 7.08
CA PRO A 229 -20.56 -8.58 7.81
C PRO A 229 -21.56 -8.43 8.96
N LYS A 230 -22.66 -9.16 8.94
CA LYS A 230 -23.73 -9.06 9.95
C LYS A 230 -23.42 -9.87 11.21
N THR A 231 -22.79 -11.02 11.04
CA THR A 231 -22.54 -11.98 12.12
C THR A 231 -21.08 -12.06 12.53
N ALA A 232 -20.19 -11.41 11.78
CA ALA A 232 -18.74 -11.54 11.88
C ALA A 232 -18.23 -13.00 11.74
N ALA A 233 -19.06 -13.88 11.16
CA ALA A 233 -18.69 -15.26 10.98
C ALA A 233 -17.86 -15.47 9.72
N VAL A 234 -16.88 -16.38 9.81
CA VAL A 234 -16.12 -16.87 8.66
C VAL A 234 -17.05 -17.70 7.75
N VAL A 235 -17.25 -17.23 6.53
CA VAL A 235 -18.01 -17.96 5.49
C VAL A 235 -17.09 -18.93 4.76
N ARG A 236 -15.87 -18.50 4.43
CA ARG A 236 -14.83 -19.31 3.78
C ARG A 236 -13.45 -18.81 4.20
N GLN A 237 -12.51 -19.74 4.19
CA GLN A 237 -11.11 -19.45 4.46
C GLN A 237 -10.23 -20.26 3.51
N PHE A 238 -9.20 -19.62 2.98
CA PHE A 238 -8.13 -20.24 2.21
C PHE A 238 -6.84 -20.03 3.00
N THR A 239 -6.03 -21.07 3.11
CA THR A 239 -4.81 -21.06 3.93
C THR A 239 -3.69 -21.79 3.23
N SER A 240 -2.46 -21.61 3.68
CA SER A 240 -1.26 -22.32 3.22
C SER A 240 -1.31 -23.85 3.48
N ALA A 241 -2.29 -24.35 4.25
CA ALA A 241 -2.54 -25.80 4.39
C ALA A 241 -2.98 -26.46 3.06
N ASP A 242 -3.53 -25.71 2.11
CA ASP A 242 -3.70 -26.13 0.74
C ASP A 242 -2.51 -25.62 -0.08
N GLU A 243 -1.61 -26.54 -0.49
CA GLU A 243 -0.41 -26.23 -1.25
C GLU A 243 -0.68 -25.49 -2.59
N ARG A 244 -1.94 -25.48 -3.06
CA ARG A 244 -2.35 -24.75 -4.26
C ARG A 244 -2.63 -23.27 -3.98
N PHE A 245 -2.75 -22.88 -2.71
CA PHE A 245 -2.96 -21.52 -2.29
C PHE A 245 -1.63 -20.86 -1.90
N HIS A 246 -1.67 -19.60 -1.46
CA HIS A 246 -0.47 -18.84 -1.09
C HIS A 246 0.27 -19.46 0.09
N GLN A 247 1.61 -19.42 0.03
CA GLN A 247 2.50 -19.93 1.07
C GLN A 247 3.12 -18.78 1.89
N GLU A 248 3.00 -17.54 1.38
CA GLU A 248 3.47 -16.31 2.00
C GLU A 248 2.36 -15.27 2.05
N GLY A 249 2.65 -14.10 2.63
CA GLY A 249 1.70 -13.02 2.86
C GLY A 249 0.97 -12.55 1.61
N ILE A 250 -0.31 -12.26 1.75
CA ILE A 250 -1.13 -11.64 0.71
C ILE A 250 -0.90 -10.12 0.77
N THR A 251 -0.55 -9.52 -0.35
CA THR A 251 -0.26 -8.09 -0.49
C THR A 251 -1.46 -7.29 -0.98
N SER A 252 -2.24 -7.89 -1.88
CA SER A 252 -3.36 -7.20 -2.54
C SER A 252 -4.48 -8.16 -2.95
N LEU A 253 -5.67 -7.61 -3.13
CA LEU A 253 -6.83 -8.36 -3.61
C LEU A 253 -7.73 -7.53 -4.52
N ALA A 254 -8.44 -8.20 -5.42
CA ALA A 254 -9.50 -7.63 -6.25
C ALA A 254 -10.68 -8.59 -6.34
N VAL A 255 -11.89 -8.05 -6.35
CA VAL A 255 -13.13 -8.83 -6.44
C VAL A 255 -13.82 -8.54 -7.77
N SER A 256 -14.30 -9.57 -8.45
CA SER A 256 -15.07 -9.40 -9.68
C SER A 256 -16.41 -8.71 -9.43
N ARG A 257 -16.90 -7.98 -10.44
CA ARG A 257 -18.15 -7.20 -10.35
C ARG A 257 -19.38 -8.03 -9.98
N ASP A 258 -19.39 -9.32 -10.28
CA ASP A 258 -20.46 -10.27 -9.93
C ASP A 258 -20.27 -10.91 -8.55
N ASP A 259 -19.24 -10.51 -7.80
CA ASP A 259 -18.87 -11.01 -6.47
C ASP A 259 -18.51 -12.52 -6.44
N GLN A 260 -18.20 -13.13 -7.58
CA GLN A 260 -17.95 -14.57 -7.63
C GLN A 260 -16.47 -14.94 -7.56
N VAL A 261 -15.61 -14.10 -8.11
CA VAL A 261 -14.19 -14.38 -8.26
C VAL A 261 -13.38 -13.36 -7.47
N ILE A 262 -12.37 -13.84 -6.79
CA ILE A 262 -11.40 -13.08 -6.05
C ILE A 262 -10.02 -13.36 -6.66
N LEU A 263 -9.28 -12.32 -6.96
CA LEU A 263 -7.88 -12.36 -7.35
C LEU A 263 -7.05 -11.85 -6.19
N THR A 264 -5.99 -12.58 -5.83
CA THR A 264 -5.05 -12.19 -4.77
C THR A 264 -3.62 -12.15 -5.31
N GLY A 265 -2.83 -11.18 -4.88
CA GLY A 265 -1.39 -11.10 -5.07
C GLY A 265 -0.67 -11.44 -3.76
N SER A 266 0.55 -11.97 -3.85
CA SER A 266 1.30 -12.43 -2.68
C SER A 266 2.80 -12.21 -2.83
N MET A 267 3.47 -12.18 -1.68
CA MET A 267 4.93 -12.22 -1.55
C MET A 267 5.53 -13.50 -2.14
N ASP A 268 4.74 -14.57 -2.28
CA ASP A 268 5.15 -15.83 -2.91
C ASP A 268 5.35 -15.73 -4.44
N THR A 269 5.42 -14.50 -4.98
CA THR A 269 5.63 -14.16 -6.40
C THR A 269 4.46 -14.54 -7.32
N THR A 270 3.37 -15.06 -6.77
CA THR A 270 2.22 -15.52 -7.55
C THR A 270 0.95 -14.72 -7.28
N ALA A 271 0.01 -14.78 -8.22
CA ALA A 271 -1.37 -14.39 -7.95
C ALA A 271 -2.29 -15.60 -8.08
N LYS A 272 -3.29 -15.68 -7.22
CA LYS A 272 -4.27 -16.80 -7.21
C LYS A 272 -5.67 -16.30 -7.56
N LEU A 273 -6.33 -17.06 -8.38
CA LEU A 273 -7.76 -16.86 -8.68
C LEU A 273 -8.56 -17.86 -7.88
N VAL A 274 -9.47 -17.37 -7.05
CA VAL A 274 -10.36 -18.22 -6.24
C VAL A 274 -11.81 -17.81 -6.44
N HIS A 275 -12.71 -18.78 -6.27
CA HIS A 275 -14.15 -18.53 -6.28
C HIS A 275 -14.66 -18.40 -4.84
N VAL A 276 -15.57 -17.49 -4.59
CA VAL A 276 -16.15 -17.20 -3.27
C VAL A 276 -16.77 -18.44 -2.60
N ASN A 277 -17.12 -19.48 -3.38
CA ASN A 277 -17.63 -20.75 -2.83
C ASN A 277 -16.56 -21.64 -2.18
N GLY A 278 -15.27 -21.29 -2.28
CA GLY A 278 -14.15 -22.03 -1.69
C GLY A 278 -13.30 -22.82 -2.70
N THR A 279 -13.49 -22.61 -4.01
CA THR A 279 -12.72 -23.30 -5.04
C THR A 279 -11.53 -22.45 -5.49
N ILE A 280 -10.33 -23.01 -5.50
CA ILE A 280 -9.16 -22.41 -6.15
C ILE A 280 -9.27 -22.69 -7.64
N LEU A 281 -9.35 -21.62 -8.45
CA LEU A 281 -9.54 -21.70 -9.90
C LEU A 281 -8.22 -21.89 -10.64
N GLY A 282 -7.15 -21.23 -10.15
CA GLY A 282 -5.83 -21.35 -10.75
C GLY A 282 -4.80 -20.40 -10.18
N SER A 283 -3.57 -20.51 -10.68
CA SER A 283 -2.42 -19.69 -10.35
C SER A 283 -1.96 -18.92 -11.57
N LEU A 284 -1.52 -17.67 -11.35
CA LEU A 284 -0.94 -16.79 -12.35
C LEU A 284 0.52 -16.54 -11.95
N GLU A 285 1.45 -17.07 -12.74
CA GLU A 285 2.88 -17.14 -12.39
C GLU A 285 3.71 -16.56 -13.53
N ASN A 286 4.25 -15.36 -13.35
CA ASN A 286 5.14 -14.70 -14.28
C ASN A 286 6.10 -13.70 -13.62
N SER A 287 5.89 -13.41 -12.34
CA SER A 287 6.75 -12.49 -11.59
C SER A 287 7.91 -13.24 -10.94
N THR A 288 9.03 -12.56 -10.77
CA THR A 288 10.21 -13.07 -10.06
C THR A 288 10.33 -12.57 -8.64
N GLU A 289 9.54 -11.55 -8.31
CA GLU A 289 9.46 -10.91 -7.00
C GLU A 289 8.00 -10.80 -6.56
N SER A 290 7.75 -10.27 -5.37
CA SER A 290 6.42 -10.07 -4.79
C SER A 290 5.44 -9.41 -5.77
N VAL A 291 4.19 -9.90 -5.79
CA VAL A 291 3.09 -9.28 -6.52
C VAL A 291 2.40 -8.26 -5.61
N GLU A 292 2.64 -6.97 -5.84
CA GLU A 292 2.18 -5.89 -4.96
C GLU A 292 0.76 -5.40 -5.27
N CYS A 293 0.33 -5.49 -6.51
CA CYS A 293 -0.99 -5.02 -6.88
C CYS A 293 -1.66 -5.93 -7.91
N VAL A 294 -2.98 -6.08 -7.77
CA VAL A 294 -3.80 -6.89 -8.69
C VAL A 294 -5.09 -6.18 -9.05
N GLY A 295 -5.65 -6.50 -10.21
CA GLY A 295 -6.92 -5.94 -10.65
C GLY A 295 -7.65 -6.83 -11.63
N LEU A 296 -8.98 -6.78 -11.59
CA LEU A 296 -9.89 -7.47 -12.52
C LEU A 296 -10.57 -6.45 -13.43
N CYS A 297 -10.60 -6.74 -14.72
CA CYS A 297 -11.28 -5.90 -15.71
C CYS A 297 -12.78 -6.18 -15.72
N ASP A 298 -13.60 -5.13 -15.55
CA ASP A 298 -15.06 -5.25 -15.52
C ASP A 298 -15.68 -5.62 -16.86
N THR A 299 -15.03 -5.27 -17.97
CA THR A 299 -15.59 -5.41 -19.35
C THR A 299 -15.06 -6.63 -20.08
N LEU A 300 -13.88 -7.08 -19.72
CA LEU A 300 -13.20 -8.21 -20.34
C LEU A 300 -12.84 -9.24 -19.25
N SER A 301 -12.75 -10.50 -19.65
CA SER A 301 -12.28 -11.56 -18.76
C SER A 301 -10.76 -11.50 -18.61
N LEU A 302 -10.26 -10.36 -18.15
CA LEU A 302 -8.83 -10.11 -17.95
C LEU A 302 -8.53 -9.80 -16.49
N ALA A 303 -7.32 -10.18 -16.09
CA ALA A 303 -6.70 -9.76 -14.86
C ALA A 303 -5.38 -9.04 -15.15
N ALA A 304 -4.94 -8.20 -14.22
CA ALA A 304 -3.62 -7.60 -14.24
C ALA A 304 -2.93 -7.88 -12.91
N THR A 305 -1.63 -8.13 -12.95
CA THR A 305 -0.76 -8.29 -11.77
C THR A 305 0.48 -7.42 -11.94
N GLY A 306 0.78 -6.59 -10.96
CA GLY A 306 1.99 -5.75 -10.91
C GLY A 306 2.92 -6.22 -9.80
N SER A 307 4.21 -6.26 -10.08
CA SER A 307 5.24 -6.85 -9.21
C SER A 307 6.37 -5.87 -8.92
N VAL A 308 7.09 -6.17 -7.85
CA VAL A 308 8.33 -5.47 -7.45
C VAL A 308 9.40 -5.55 -8.53
N ASP A 309 9.42 -6.61 -9.35
CA ASP A 309 10.37 -6.75 -10.48
C ASP A 309 10.07 -5.78 -11.65
N GLY A 310 9.10 -4.87 -11.51
CA GLY A 310 8.66 -3.93 -12.53
C GLY A 310 7.76 -4.54 -13.61
N SER A 311 7.46 -5.82 -13.53
CA SER A 311 6.55 -6.46 -14.50
C SER A 311 5.08 -6.17 -14.19
N LEU A 312 4.34 -5.83 -15.23
CA LEU A 312 2.88 -5.73 -15.23
C LEU A 312 2.32 -6.76 -16.22
N SER A 313 1.74 -7.82 -15.71
CA SER A 313 1.28 -8.95 -16.51
C SER A 313 -0.22 -8.91 -16.72
N ILE A 314 -0.67 -9.08 -17.98
CA ILE A 314 -2.08 -9.16 -18.35
C ILE A 314 -2.45 -10.62 -18.65
N TRP A 315 -3.50 -11.09 -18.01
CA TRP A 315 -3.94 -12.48 -18.04
C TRP A 315 -5.35 -12.64 -18.60
N ASP A 316 -5.59 -13.72 -19.31
CA ASP A 316 -6.93 -14.19 -19.65
C ASP A 316 -7.41 -15.15 -18.54
N ILE A 317 -8.40 -14.72 -17.76
CA ILE A 317 -8.87 -15.48 -16.57
C ILE A 317 -9.67 -16.73 -16.92
N ASN A 318 -10.21 -16.85 -18.14
CA ASN A 318 -10.92 -18.06 -18.56
C ASN A 318 -9.96 -19.20 -18.90
N THR A 319 -8.79 -18.86 -19.43
CA THR A 319 -7.77 -19.83 -19.85
C THR A 319 -6.59 -19.92 -18.90
N MET A 320 -6.48 -19.00 -17.93
CA MET A 320 -5.35 -18.85 -17.02
C MET A 320 -4.03 -18.65 -17.75
N ARG A 321 -4.05 -17.99 -18.91
CA ARG A 321 -2.87 -17.78 -19.73
C ARG A 321 -2.42 -16.33 -19.71
N LEU A 322 -1.12 -16.15 -19.62
CA LEU A 322 -0.48 -14.87 -19.85
C LEU A 322 -0.76 -14.42 -21.29
N ARG A 323 -1.24 -13.18 -21.43
CA ARG A 323 -1.46 -12.54 -22.75
C ARG A 323 -0.26 -11.70 -23.15
N THR A 324 0.19 -10.84 -22.24
CA THR A 324 1.33 -9.96 -22.48
C THR A 324 1.95 -9.54 -21.16
N THR A 325 3.22 -9.21 -21.19
CA THR A 325 3.95 -8.60 -20.09
C THR A 325 4.34 -7.19 -20.50
N LEU A 326 3.92 -6.23 -19.70
CA LEU A 326 4.25 -4.81 -19.80
C LEU A 326 5.37 -4.53 -18.80
N LYS A 327 6.13 -3.46 -18.99
CA LYS A 327 7.32 -3.21 -18.16
C LYS A 327 7.34 -1.76 -17.68
N HIS A 328 7.55 -1.59 -16.37
CA HIS A 328 8.10 -0.41 -15.73
C HIS A 328 9.60 -0.62 -15.49
N ASP A 329 10.31 0.44 -15.21
CA ASP A 329 11.75 0.39 -14.96
C ASP A 329 12.06 0.05 -13.49
N ASP A 330 11.04 0.12 -12.62
CA ASP A 330 11.10 -0.23 -11.20
C ASP A 330 9.74 -0.81 -10.74
N SER A 331 9.62 -1.13 -9.45
CA SER A 331 8.45 -1.76 -8.81
C SER A 331 7.13 -1.11 -9.20
N VAL A 332 6.13 -1.92 -9.57
CA VAL A 332 4.75 -1.48 -9.82
C VAL A 332 4.00 -1.44 -8.50
N THR A 333 3.76 -0.25 -7.98
CA THR A 333 3.14 -0.06 -6.66
C THR A 333 1.63 -0.22 -6.68
N ARG A 334 0.96 0.35 -7.67
CA ARG A 334 -0.51 0.29 -7.81
C ARG A 334 -0.94 0.17 -9.27
N LEU A 335 -2.10 -0.44 -9.48
CA LEU A 335 -2.77 -0.50 -10.77
C LEU A 335 -4.29 -0.34 -10.63
N LYS A 336 -4.94 0.21 -11.64
CA LYS A 336 -6.39 0.35 -11.67
C LYS A 336 -6.92 0.29 -13.10
N TRP A 337 -7.93 -0.55 -13.32
CA TRP A 337 -8.66 -0.59 -14.58
C TRP A 337 -9.57 0.63 -14.71
N HIS A 338 -9.65 1.20 -15.91
CA HIS A 338 -10.64 2.21 -16.22
C HIS A 338 -12.03 1.56 -16.28
N LYS A 339 -13.00 2.25 -15.67
CA LYS A 339 -14.38 1.78 -15.67
C LYS A 339 -14.90 1.64 -17.08
N ASP A 340 -15.57 0.52 -17.36
CA ASP A 340 -16.20 0.22 -18.65
C ASP A 340 -15.24 0.33 -19.88
N SER A 341 -13.93 0.16 -19.67
CA SER A 341 -12.87 0.31 -20.68
C SER A 341 -11.82 -0.80 -20.57
N PRO A 342 -11.14 -1.16 -21.66
CA PRO A 342 -10.00 -2.06 -21.62
C PRO A 342 -8.69 -1.38 -21.21
N MET A 343 -8.75 -0.10 -20.84
CA MET A 343 -7.57 0.67 -20.43
C MET A 343 -7.20 0.37 -18.99
N LEU A 344 -5.92 0.34 -18.73
CA LEU A 344 -5.30 0.11 -17.42
C LEU A 344 -4.31 1.25 -17.14
N THR A 345 -4.37 1.83 -15.96
CA THR A 345 -3.35 2.74 -15.47
C THR A 345 -2.55 2.05 -14.36
N SER A 346 -1.23 2.22 -14.39
CA SER A 346 -0.31 1.77 -13.35
C SER A 346 0.64 2.89 -12.97
N VAL A 347 1.09 2.84 -11.71
CA VAL A 347 2.10 3.74 -11.15
C VAL A 347 3.24 2.91 -10.56
N SER A 348 4.43 3.50 -10.48
CA SER A 348 5.64 2.77 -10.17
C SER A 348 6.63 3.62 -9.35
N MET A 349 7.55 2.93 -8.69
CA MET A 349 8.74 3.53 -8.08
C MET A 349 9.68 4.15 -9.14
N ASP A 350 9.47 3.86 -10.45
CA ASP A 350 10.16 4.53 -11.56
C ASP A 350 9.70 5.98 -11.80
N CYS A 351 8.91 6.55 -10.87
CA CYS A 351 8.38 7.92 -10.89
C CYS A 351 7.41 8.19 -12.07
N THR A 352 6.91 7.15 -12.74
CA THR A 352 6.01 7.31 -13.90
C THR A 352 4.60 6.80 -13.65
N VAL A 353 3.64 7.48 -14.30
CA VAL A 353 2.28 6.98 -14.50
C VAL A 353 2.19 6.48 -15.93
N ARG A 354 1.80 5.23 -16.12
CA ARG A 354 1.64 4.65 -17.48
C ARG A 354 0.21 4.19 -17.72
N MET A 355 -0.30 4.52 -18.89
CA MET A 355 -1.60 4.05 -19.36
C MET A 355 -1.42 3.05 -20.50
N TRP A 356 -2.13 1.92 -20.42
CA TRP A 356 -1.97 0.77 -21.30
C TRP A 356 -3.29 0.37 -21.95
N ASP A 357 -3.25 0.00 -23.22
CA ASP A 357 -4.35 -0.74 -23.86
C ASP A 357 -4.13 -2.25 -23.68
N SER A 358 -4.91 -2.86 -22.80
CA SER A 358 -4.77 -4.29 -22.47
C SER A 358 -5.06 -5.25 -23.62
N ARG A 359 -5.67 -4.78 -24.73
CA ARG A 359 -5.97 -5.59 -25.91
C ARG A 359 -4.74 -5.77 -26.79
N THR A 360 -3.94 -4.72 -26.92
CA THR A 360 -2.75 -4.68 -27.80
C THR A 360 -1.46 -4.86 -26.98
N GLY A 361 -1.46 -4.45 -25.71
CA GLY A 361 -0.26 -4.38 -24.88
C GLY A 361 0.55 -3.09 -25.11
N ASP A 362 0.00 -2.12 -25.83
CA ASP A 362 0.69 -0.87 -26.10
C ASP A 362 0.63 0.07 -24.89
N CYS A 363 1.75 0.74 -24.61
CA CYS A 363 1.77 1.88 -23.72
C CYS A 363 1.22 3.09 -24.49
N VAL A 364 0.02 3.52 -24.11
CA VAL A 364 -0.67 4.64 -24.76
C VAL A 364 -0.11 5.98 -24.31
N ARG A 365 0.28 6.05 -23.05
CA ARG A 365 0.81 7.28 -22.43
C ARG A 365 1.78 6.94 -21.31
N VAL A 366 2.83 7.74 -21.21
CA VAL A 366 3.72 7.83 -20.05
C VAL A 366 3.65 9.26 -19.57
N SER A 367 3.37 9.48 -18.30
CA SER A 367 3.37 10.81 -17.68
C SER A 367 4.45 10.84 -16.59
N ARG A 368 5.22 11.94 -16.58
CA ARG A 368 6.35 12.20 -15.69
C ARG A 368 6.11 13.48 -14.91
N GLY A 369 6.85 13.69 -13.83
CA GLY A 369 6.78 14.89 -13.00
C GLY A 369 7.31 14.65 -11.59
N HIS A 370 7.05 13.47 -11.02
CA HIS A 370 7.59 13.09 -9.72
C HIS A 370 9.10 12.84 -9.78
N GLN A 371 9.77 13.16 -8.67
CA GLN A 371 11.22 12.98 -8.51
C GLN A 371 11.56 11.70 -7.73
N GLU A 372 10.57 11.14 -7.02
CA GLU A 372 10.67 9.90 -6.25
C GLU A 372 9.48 9.00 -6.56
N GLY A 373 9.48 7.79 -5.99
CA GLY A 373 8.52 6.75 -6.28
C GLY A 373 7.06 7.15 -6.01
N ILE A 374 6.15 6.69 -6.85
CA ILE A 374 4.72 6.91 -6.68
C ILE A 374 4.15 5.79 -5.82
N LEU A 375 3.56 6.14 -4.67
CA LEU A 375 3.08 5.20 -3.67
C LEU A 375 1.61 4.82 -3.86
N ASP A 376 0.77 5.79 -4.22
CA ASP A 376 -0.68 5.58 -4.43
C ASP A 376 -1.21 6.49 -5.54
N PHE A 377 -2.37 6.17 -6.07
CA PHE A 377 -3.06 7.03 -7.03
C PHE A 377 -4.58 6.86 -7.02
N ALA A 378 -5.27 7.93 -7.38
CA ALA A 378 -6.70 7.95 -7.63
C ALA A 378 -6.98 8.22 -9.11
N LEU A 379 -7.96 7.50 -9.66
CA LEU A 379 -8.42 7.65 -11.03
C LEU A 379 -9.86 8.14 -11.03
N SER A 380 -10.16 9.18 -11.82
CA SER A 380 -11.53 9.68 -12.00
C SER A 380 -12.43 8.60 -12.62
N ASN A 381 -13.73 8.64 -12.31
CA ASN A 381 -14.71 7.65 -12.78
C ASN A 381 -14.84 7.61 -14.30
N ASP A 382 -14.56 8.70 -14.99
CA ASP A 382 -14.56 8.80 -16.46
C ASP A 382 -13.20 8.46 -17.09
N GLY A 383 -12.17 8.24 -16.24
CA GLY A 383 -10.82 7.91 -16.67
C GLY A 383 -10.04 9.08 -17.25
N SER A 384 -10.52 10.31 -17.13
CA SER A 384 -9.89 11.50 -17.74
C SER A 384 -8.78 12.13 -16.90
N MET A 385 -8.70 11.78 -15.61
CA MET A 385 -7.78 12.38 -14.66
C MET A 385 -7.18 11.33 -13.72
N VAL A 386 -5.91 11.46 -13.46
CA VAL A 386 -5.16 10.71 -12.44
C VAL A 386 -4.56 11.69 -11.46
N VAL A 387 -4.69 11.40 -10.18
CA VAL A 387 -3.99 12.09 -9.09
C VAL A 387 -3.09 11.10 -8.40
N THR A 388 -1.84 11.46 -8.20
CA THR A 388 -0.81 10.60 -7.61
C THR A 388 -0.36 11.13 -6.26
N ALA A 389 0.10 10.24 -5.41
CA ALA A 389 0.77 10.50 -4.15
C ALA A 389 2.17 9.86 -4.19
N SER A 390 3.21 10.61 -3.80
CA SER A 390 4.59 10.20 -3.98
C SER A 390 5.43 10.40 -2.73
N ASP A 391 6.54 9.70 -2.71
CA ASP A 391 7.60 9.78 -1.71
C ASP A 391 8.28 11.17 -1.68
N ASP A 392 8.20 11.91 -2.79
CA ASP A 392 8.70 13.30 -2.90
C ASP A 392 7.86 14.34 -2.12
N GLY A 393 6.82 13.90 -1.38
CA GLY A 393 5.95 14.77 -0.59
C GLY A 393 4.94 15.57 -1.40
N CYS A 394 4.74 15.24 -2.68
CA CYS A 394 3.84 15.94 -3.58
C CYS A 394 2.69 15.06 -4.06
N CYS A 395 1.56 15.70 -4.38
CA CYS A 395 0.54 15.10 -5.21
C CYS A 395 0.51 15.82 -6.56
N LEU A 396 0.52 15.07 -7.65
CA LEU A 396 0.43 15.62 -9.01
C LEU A 396 -0.86 15.17 -9.70
N VAL A 397 -1.37 16.04 -10.57
CA VAL A 397 -2.57 15.80 -11.37
C VAL A 397 -2.18 15.64 -12.83
N PHE A 398 -2.57 14.54 -13.44
CA PHE A 398 -2.34 14.26 -14.86
C PHE A 398 -3.67 14.13 -15.60
N ALA A 399 -3.80 14.82 -16.74
CA ALA A 399 -4.89 14.57 -17.68
C ALA A 399 -4.56 13.29 -18.47
N GLN A 400 -5.55 12.43 -18.68
CA GLN A 400 -5.40 11.15 -19.39
C GLN A 400 -5.90 11.22 -20.83
#